data_44cba025f48b2e3742361f980124e1f8
#
_entry.id   44cba025f48b2e3742361f980124e1f8
#
_cell.length_a   1.000
_cell.length_b   1.000
_cell.length_c   1.000
_cell.angle_alpha   90.00
_cell.angle_beta   90.00
_cell.angle_gamma   90.00
#
_symmetry.space_group_name_H-M   'P 1'
#
loop_
_entity.id
_entity.type
_entity.pdbx_description
1 polymer ?
#
loop_
_entity_poly.entity_id
_entity_poly.type
_entity_poly.pdbx_seq_one_letter_code
_entity_poly.pdbx_strand_id
1 'polypeptide(L)'
;MAKMNTEEAFVKVLQMHGIKHAFGIIGSAFMPISDLFPKAGITFWDVAHESNGGLIADGYTRSTGKIAMCIAQNGPGVTGFVTPIKTAYWNHTPMLLVTPQA
;
A
#
# COMPACT_ATOMS: atom_id res chain seq x y z
N MET A 1 24.33 0.81 -17.29
CA MET A 1 23.04 0.39 -16.73
C MET A 1 23.07 0.49 -15.22
N ALA A 2 22.13 1.17 -14.64
CA ALA A 2 22.09 1.32 -13.19
C ALA A 2 21.69 -0.01 -12.53
N LYS A 3 22.37 -0.35 -11.44
CA LYS A 3 22.00 -1.51 -10.63
C LYS A 3 21.00 -1.05 -9.57
N MET A 4 20.03 -1.90 -9.30
CA MET A 4 19.02 -1.69 -8.27
C MET A 4 19.00 -2.85 -7.31
N ASN A 5 18.75 -2.59 -6.03
CA ASN A 5 18.40 -3.65 -5.12
C ASN A 5 16.91 -3.99 -5.27
N THR A 6 16.45 -5.03 -4.57
CA THR A 6 15.08 -5.51 -4.69
C THR A 6 14.07 -4.45 -4.27
N GLU A 7 14.36 -3.73 -3.20
CA GLU A 7 13.47 -2.68 -2.68
C GLU A 7 13.30 -1.54 -3.69
N GLU A 8 14.41 -1.10 -4.29
CA GLU A 8 14.37 -0.06 -5.32
C GLU A 8 13.58 -0.51 -6.55
N ALA A 9 13.77 -1.77 -6.98
CA ALA A 9 13.04 -2.31 -8.11
C ALA A 9 11.54 -2.39 -7.82
N PHE A 10 11.17 -2.79 -6.61
CA PHE A 10 9.76 -2.86 -6.19
C PHE A 10 9.11 -1.48 -6.27
N VAL A 11 9.74 -0.47 -5.69
CA VAL A 11 9.22 0.90 -5.70
C VAL A 11 9.16 1.45 -7.13
N LYS A 12 10.13 1.10 -7.96
CA LYS A 12 10.12 1.51 -9.36
C LYS A 12 8.91 0.95 -10.10
N VAL A 13 8.56 -0.31 -9.86
CA VAL A 13 7.37 -0.92 -10.45
C VAL A 13 6.10 -0.19 -9.99
N LEU A 14 5.99 0.15 -8.71
CA LEU A 14 4.86 0.91 -8.20
C LEU A 14 4.74 2.26 -8.93
N GLN A 15 5.86 2.94 -9.10
CA GLN A 15 5.91 4.22 -9.80
C GLN A 15 5.48 4.08 -11.25
N MET A 16 5.93 3.03 -11.92
CA MET A 16 5.56 2.76 -13.32
C MET A 16 4.06 2.51 -13.50
N HIS A 17 3.40 1.98 -12.47
CA HIS A 17 1.96 1.75 -12.50
C HIS A 17 1.15 2.94 -11.98
N GLY A 18 1.80 4.06 -11.73
CA GLY A 18 1.12 5.30 -11.35
C GLY A 18 0.61 5.31 -9.92
N ILE A 19 1.15 4.47 -9.05
CA ILE A 19 0.75 4.44 -7.64
C ILE A 19 1.42 5.63 -6.94
N LYS A 20 0.61 6.53 -6.38
CA LYS A 20 1.10 7.76 -5.75
C LYS A 20 0.75 7.84 -4.27
N HIS A 21 -0.11 6.97 -3.78
CA HIS A 21 -0.55 7.00 -2.38
C HIS A 21 -0.52 5.61 -1.79
N ALA A 22 -0.05 5.54 -0.55
CA ALA A 22 -0.04 4.32 0.24
C ALA A 22 -0.70 4.62 1.58
N PHE A 23 -1.56 3.75 2.04
CA PHE A 23 -2.30 3.90 3.29
C PHE A 23 -2.03 2.71 4.19
N GLY A 24 -1.83 2.95 5.46
CA GLY A 24 -1.63 1.85 6.40
C GLY A 24 -0.83 2.24 7.62
N ILE A 25 -0.20 1.24 8.21
CA ILE A 25 0.69 1.41 9.36
C ILE A 25 2.01 0.73 9.03
N ILE A 26 3.09 1.47 9.12
CA ILE A 26 4.42 0.96 8.80
C ILE A 26 4.99 0.22 10.01
N GLY A 27 5.43 -1.03 9.77
CA GLY A 27 6.25 -1.77 10.71
C GLY A 27 7.68 -1.84 10.23
N SER A 28 8.57 -2.27 11.12
CA SER A 28 10.01 -2.31 10.84
C SER A 28 10.37 -3.17 9.62
N ALA A 29 9.62 -4.23 9.37
CA ALA A 29 9.89 -5.11 8.24
C ALA A 29 9.61 -4.46 6.88
N PHE A 30 8.83 -3.38 6.84
CA PHE A 30 8.51 -2.68 5.61
C PHE A 30 9.37 -1.43 5.38
N MET A 31 10.12 -0.99 6.39
CA MET A 31 10.90 0.25 6.31
C MET A 31 11.83 0.35 5.10
N PRO A 32 12.56 -0.70 4.70
CA PRO A 32 13.45 -0.57 3.54
C PRO A 32 12.73 -0.14 2.26
N ILE A 33 11.47 -0.47 2.14
CA ILE A 33 10.66 -0.08 0.98
C ILE A 33 10.07 1.32 1.20
N SER A 34 9.47 1.56 2.37
CA SER A 34 8.80 2.84 2.63
C SER A 34 9.76 4.02 2.65
N ASP A 35 11.00 3.81 3.02
CA ASP A 35 12.01 4.87 3.02
C ASP A 35 12.27 5.41 1.60
N LEU A 36 11.94 4.67 0.57
CA LEU A 36 12.12 5.09 -0.82
C LEU A 36 10.91 5.83 -1.39
N PHE A 37 9.80 5.89 -0.65
CA PHE A 37 8.58 6.50 -1.14
C PHE A 37 8.73 7.98 -1.51
N PRO A 38 9.37 8.84 -0.68
CA PRO A 38 9.47 10.26 -1.03
C PRO A 38 10.15 10.51 -2.38
N LYS A 39 11.21 9.77 -2.67
CA LYS A 39 11.94 9.92 -3.94
C LYS A 39 11.13 9.43 -5.13
N ALA A 40 10.23 8.49 -4.90
CA ALA A 40 9.38 7.93 -5.95
C ALA A 40 8.08 8.71 -6.16
N GLY A 41 7.85 9.76 -5.38
CA GLY A 41 6.63 10.54 -5.46
C GLY A 41 5.43 9.84 -4.85
N ILE A 42 5.66 8.89 -3.94
CA ILE A 42 4.60 8.17 -3.24
C ILE A 42 4.44 8.80 -1.86
N THR A 43 3.23 9.25 -1.56
CA THR A 43 2.89 9.79 -0.24
C THR A 43 2.33 8.66 0.62
N PHE A 44 2.90 8.49 1.81
CA PHE A 44 2.38 7.56 2.79
C PHE A 44 1.45 8.29 3.76
N TRP A 45 0.27 7.72 3.97
CA TRP A 45 -0.75 8.23 4.88
C TRP A 45 -0.92 7.25 6.03
N ASP A 46 -0.50 7.67 7.21
CA ASP A 46 -0.62 6.86 8.40
C ASP A 46 -2.08 6.84 8.90
N VAL A 47 -2.51 5.69 9.40
CA VAL A 47 -3.89 5.52 9.89
C VAL A 47 -3.85 4.93 11.29
N ALA A 48 -4.92 5.14 12.06
CA ALA A 48 -5.00 4.62 13.41
C ALA A 48 -5.29 3.12 13.45
N HIS A 49 -5.98 2.60 12.43
CA HIS A 49 -6.29 1.18 12.32
C HIS A 49 -6.24 0.77 10.84
N GLU A 50 -5.78 -0.43 10.57
CA GLU A 50 -5.62 -0.92 9.21
C GLU A 50 -6.89 -0.87 8.38
N SER A 51 -8.05 -1.15 9.00
CA SER A 51 -9.32 -1.11 8.27
C SER A 51 -9.60 0.29 7.72
N ASN A 52 -9.21 1.34 8.43
CA ASN A 52 -9.36 2.71 7.93
C ASN A 52 -8.51 2.93 6.67
N GLY A 53 -7.29 2.43 6.66
CA GLY A 53 -6.43 2.53 5.50
C GLY A 53 -7.02 1.87 4.27
N GLY A 54 -7.58 0.67 4.44
CA GLY A 54 -8.22 -0.04 3.33
C GLY A 54 -9.47 0.65 2.83
N LEU A 55 -10.30 1.20 3.74
CA LEU A 55 -11.50 1.91 3.34
C LEU A 55 -11.18 3.23 2.65
N ILE A 56 -10.13 3.92 3.08
CA ILE A 56 -9.65 5.12 2.40
C ILE A 56 -9.18 4.78 0.98
N ALA A 57 -8.42 3.71 0.83
CA ALA A 57 -7.94 3.26 -0.48
C ALA A 57 -9.12 2.90 -1.40
N ASP A 58 -10.14 2.23 -0.86
CA ASP A 58 -11.34 1.91 -1.61
C ASP A 58 -12.03 3.19 -2.11
N GLY A 59 -12.23 4.16 -1.23
CA GLY A 59 -12.83 5.43 -1.59
C GLY A 59 -12.01 6.22 -2.61
N TYR A 60 -10.69 6.22 -2.43
CA TYR A 60 -9.78 6.88 -3.37
C TYR A 60 -9.92 6.28 -4.77
N THR A 61 -9.94 4.96 -4.88
CA THR A 61 -10.05 4.29 -6.18
C THR A 61 -11.41 4.53 -6.83
N ARG A 62 -12.48 4.49 -6.04
CA ARG A 62 -13.82 4.78 -6.55
C ARG A 62 -13.95 6.21 -7.05
N SER A 63 -13.30 7.16 -6.40
CA SER A 63 -13.39 8.58 -6.75
C SER A 63 -12.51 8.95 -7.93
N THR A 64 -11.33 8.33 -8.07
CA THR A 64 -10.32 8.74 -9.05
C THR A 64 -10.14 7.78 -10.20
N GLY A 65 -10.56 6.53 -10.05
CA GLY A 65 -10.23 5.47 -10.99
C GLY A 65 -8.79 5.00 -10.93
N LYS A 66 -8.03 5.48 -9.94
CA LYS A 66 -6.61 5.12 -9.78
C LYS A 66 -6.45 4.19 -8.59
N ILE A 67 -5.51 3.25 -8.71
CA ILE A 67 -5.23 2.31 -7.64
C ILE A 67 -4.30 2.95 -6.60
N ALA A 68 -4.53 2.65 -5.33
CA ALA A 68 -3.63 2.97 -4.24
C ALA A 68 -3.08 1.70 -3.64
N MET A 69 -2.00 1.83 -2.87
CA MET A 69 -1.40 0.69 -2.18
C MET A 69 -1.78 0.76 -0.70
N CYS A 70 -2.07 -0.40 -0.12
CA CYS A 70 -2.24 -0.55 1.32
C CYS A 70 -1.04 -1.31 1.88
N ILE A 71 -0.59 -0.89 3.04
CA ILE A 71 0.55 -1.48 3.72
C ILE A 71 0.08 -2.03 5.06
N ALA A 72 0.43 -3.28 5.31
CA ALA A 72 0.14 -3.93 6.58
C ALA A 72 1.40 -4.59 7.13
N GLN A 73 1.61 -4.47 8.43
CA GLN A 73 2.59 -5.29 9.11
C GLN A 73 2.08 -6.73 9.16
N ASN A 74 2.99 -7.69 9.16
CA ASN A 74 2.60 -9.10 9.20
C ASN A 74 1.79 -9.42 10.47
N GLY A 75 0.93 -10.44 10.38
CA GLY A 75 0.07 -10.86 11.47
C GLY A 75 -1.13 -9.94 11.67
N PRO A 76 -1.26 -9.26 12.81
CA PRO A 76 -2.44 -8.42 13.11
C PRO A 76 -2.69 -7.32 12.10
N GLY A 77 -1.66 -6.78 11.48
CA GLY A 77 -1.82 -5.78 10.43
C GLY A 77 -2.58 -6.34 9.24
N VAL A 78 -2.23 -7.56 8.81
CA VAL A 78 -2.92 -8.21 7.69
C VAL A 78 -4.38 -8.46 8.02
N THR A 79 -4.65 -9.02 9.20
CA THR A 79 -6.02 -9.32 9.60
C THR A 79 -6.86 -8.06 9.74
N GLY A 80 -6.24 -6.93 10.09
CA GLY A 80 -6.91 -5.65 10.16
C GLY A 80 -7.45 -5.17 8.81
N PHE A 81 -6.92 -5.69 7.70
CA PHE A 81 -7.39 -5.34 6.36
C PHE A 81 -8.49 -6.27 5.82
N VAL A 82 -8.91 -7.27 6.57
CA VAL A 82 -9.89 -8.25 6.06
C VAL A 82 -11.20 -7.58 5.65
N THR A 83 -11.76 -6.71 6.48
CA THR A 83 -13.00 -6.02 6.18
C THR A 83 -12.90 -5.14 4.92
N PRO A 84 -11.91 -4.25 4.80
CA PRO A 84 -11.81 -3.44 3.59
C PRO A 84 -11.48 -4.24 2.34
N ILE A 85 -10.70 -5.32 2.44
CA ILE A 85 -10.44 -6.19 1.30
C ILE A 85 -11.75 -6.82 0.81
N LYS A 86 -12.56 -7.33 1.73
CA LYS A 86 -13.84 -7.93 1.36
C LYS A 86 -14.79 -6.89 0.76
N THR A 87 -14.78 -5.69 1.31
CA THR A 87 -15.55 -4.58 0.77
C THR A 87 -15.13 -4.24 -0.67
N ALA A 88 -13.83 -4.11 -0.89
CA ALA A 88 -13.30 -3.82 -2.22
C ALA A 88 -13.62 -4.94 -3.21
N TYR A 89 -13.43 -6.18 -2.80
CA TYR A 89 -13.74 -7.33 -3.63
C TYR A 89 -15.23 -7.35 -4.03
N TRP A 90 -16.11 -7.13 -3.07
CA TRP A 90 -17.56 -7.14 -3.30
C TRP A 90 -18.00 -6.05 -4.28
N ASN A 91 -17.33 -4.90 -4.23
CA ASN A 91 -17.68 -3.75 -5.06
C ASN A 91 -16.81 -3.64 -6.31
N HIS A 92 -15.99 -4.63 -6.60
CA HIS A 92 -15.09 -4.65 -7.76
C HIS A 92 -14.11 -3.48 -7.78
N THR A 93 -13.69 -3.02 -6.61
CA THR A 93 -12.68 -1.95 -6.48
C THR A 93 -11.29 -2.58 -6.44
N PRO A 94 -10.40 -2.29 -7.39
CA PRO A 94 -9.05 -2.84 -7.34
C PRO A 94 -8.27 -2.25 -6.16
N MET A 95 -7.52 -3.10 -5.49
CA MET A 95 -6.74 -2.72 -4.31
C MET A 95 -5.47 -3.57 -4.27
N LEU A 96 -4.34 -2.92 -4.03
CA LEU A 96 -3.08 -3.60 -3.83
C LEU A 96 -2.74 -3.58 -2.34
N LEU A 97 -2.68 -4.74 -1.72
CA LEU A 97 -2.25 -4.87 -0.33
C LEU A 97 -0.89 -5.54 -0.30
N VAL A 98 0.08 -4.89 0.32
CA VAL A 98 1.43 -5.41 0.46
C VAL A 98 1.74 -5.59 1.94
N THR A 99 2.22 -6.77 2.29
CA THR A 99 2.57 -7.08 3.65
C THR A 99 3.89 -7.85 3.68
N PRO A 100 4.78 -7.57 4.63
CA PRO A 100 6.01 -8.33 4.78
C PRO A 100 5.75 -9.66 5.45
N GLN A 101 6.71 -10.55 5.33
CA GLN A 101 6.73 -11.80 6.06
C GLN A 101 7.92 -11.76 7.03
N ALA A 102 7.64 -12.08 8.27
CA ALA A 102 8.68 -12.14 9.28
C ALA A 102 9.43 -13.45 9.22
#